data_4574dc60312a640f7e280cc6441058b6
#
_entry.id   4574dc60312a640f7e280cc6441058b6
#
_cell.length_a   1.000
_cell.length_b   1.000
_cell.length_c   1.000
_cell.angle_alpha   90.00
_cell.angle_beta   90.00
_cell.angle_gamma   90.00
#
_symmetry.space_group_name_H-M   'P 1'
#
loop_
_entity.id
_entity.type
_entity.pdbx_description
1 polymer ?
#
loop_
_entity_poly.entity_id
_entity_poly.type
_entity_poly.pdbx_seq_one_letter_code
_entity_poly.pdbx_strand_id
1 'polypeptide(L)'
;MAQEVLNQISFDNTEIAFEHLSNADLNFSIRMYQLMNNAGLVKVGTSLARKAVKWGLPITWAVRQTVFRQFCGGVTIDESMKRIQHLQDYGIGAILDFAVEGAQDENIFDQTKDEIINVLRRGKNVQGIPFGSMKMTGIARFDLLAKVNAKEELN
;
A
#
# COMPACT_ATOMS: atom_id res chain seq x y z
N MET A 1 28.79 -17.60 12.05
CA MET A 1 27.98 -17.34 10.83
C MET A 1 26.80 -16.41 11.07
N ALA A 2 25.77 -16.76 11.88
CA ALA A 2 24.65 -15.84 12.10
C ALA A 2 25.06 -14.50 12.76
N GLN A 3 25.96 -14.53 13.72
CA GLN A 3 26.46 -13.36 14.43
C GLN A 3 27.33 -12.46 13.54
N GLU A 4 28.09 -13.04 12.60
CA GLU A 4 28.91 -12.29 11.64
C GLU A 4 28.03 -11.59 10.59
N VAL A 5 26.94 -12.21 10.16
CA VAL A 5 25.97 -11.60 9.23
C VAL A 5 25.28 -10.41 9.89
N LEU A 6 24.89 -10.52 11.17
CA LEU A 6 24.27 -9.42 11.91
C LEU A 6 25.19 -8.21 12.09
N ASN A 7 26.51 -8.43 12.22
CA ASN A 7 27.50 -7.36 12.31
C ASN A 7 27.75 -6.63 10.97
N GLN A 8 27.24 -7.15 9.85
CA GLN A 8 27.35 -6.51 8.52
C GLN A 8 26.08 -5.73 8.12
N ILE A 9 24.99 -5.87 8.87
CA ILE A 9 23.75 -5.12 8.61
C ILE A 9 23.89 -3.71 9.18
N SER A 10 23.86 -2.71 8.31
CA SER A 10 23.80 -1.30 8.71
C SER A 10 22.51 -0.68 8.24
N PHE A 11 21.77 -0.05 9.17
CA PHE A 11 20.58 0.75 8.85
C PHE A 11 20.91 2.20 8.50
N ASP A 12 22.17 2.61 8.63
CA ASP A 12 22.63 3.97 8.34
C ASP A 12 23.12 4.14 6.89
N ASN A 13 23.26 3.01 6.14
CA ASN A 13 23.69 3.07 4.75
C ASN A 13 22.51 3.40 3.82
N THR A 14 22.29 4.70 3.64
CA THR A 14 21.21 5.21 2.78
C THR A 14 21.45 4.95 1.28
N GLU A 15 22.70 4.76 0.86
CA GLU A 15 23.03 4.43 -0.52
C GLU A 15 22.44 3.07 -0.92
N ILE A 16 22.65 2.04 -0.10
CA ILE A 16 22.06 0.72 -0.33
C ILE A 16 20.53 0.78 -0.16
N ALA A 17 20.01 1.46 0.88
CA ALA A 17 18.58 1.53 1.17
C ALA A 17 17.76 2.12 0.01
N PHE A 18 18.33 3.06 -0.73
CA PHE A 18 17.66 3.78 -1.81
C PHE A 18 18.22 3.49 -3.21
N GLU A 19 19.08 2.49 -3.36
CA GLU A 19 19.73 2.12 -4.63
C GLU A 19 18.72 1.89 -5.78
N HIS A 20 17.53 1.37 -5.44
CA HIS A 20 16.45 1.12 -6.39
C HIS A 20 15.74 2.40 -6.88
N LEU A 21 16.05 3.57 -6.33
CA LEU A 21 15.44 4.85 -6.69
C LEU A 21 16.38 5.72 -7.52
N SER A 22 15.84 6.34 -8.56
CA SER A 22 16.57 7.36 -9.28
C SER A 22 16.69 8.65 -8.43
N ASN A 23 17.67 9.51 -8.75
CA ASN A 23 17.79 10.83 -8.13
C ASN A 23 16.52 11.69 -8.29
N ALA A 24 15.77 11.51 -9.38
CA ALA A 24 14.51 12.19 -9.61
C ALA A 24 13.42 11.69 -8.64
N ASP A 25 13.35 10.37 -8.39
CA ASP A 25 12.41 9.77 -7.44
C ASP A 25 12.76 10.13 -6.00
N LEU A 26 14.05 10.15 -5.65
CA LEU A 26 14.52 10.60 -4.34
C LEU A 26 14.12 12.06 -4.07
N ASN A 27 14.38 12.95 -5.02
CA ASN A 27 13.99 14.37 -4.91
C ASN A 27 12.48 14.54 -4.82
N PHE A 28 11.71 13.74 -5.56
CA PHE A 28 10.25 13.73 -5.47
C PHE A 28 9.80 13.30 -4.08
N SER A 29 10.34 12.20 -3.55
CA SER A 29 10.04 11.68 -2.20
C SER A 29 10.35 12.70 -1.12
N ILE A 30 11.53 13.34 -1.17
CA ILE A 30 11.92 14.40 -0.22
C ILE A 30 10.89 15.53 -0.21
N ARG A 31 10.50 16.03 -1.39
CA ARG A 31 9.49 17.10 -1.50
C ARG A 31 8.14 16.69 -0.96
N MET A 32 7.71 15.44 -1.25
CA MET A 32 6.45 14.90 -0.72
C MET A 32 6.45 14.83 0.80
N TYR A 33 7.52 14.32 1.41
CA TYR A 33 7.64 14.26 2.87
C TYR A 33 7.71 15.65 3.51
N GLN A 34 8.41 16.61 2.89
CA GLN A 34 8.44 18.01 3.34
C GLN A 34 7.05 18.63 3.34
N LEU A 35 6.25 18.41 2.29
CA LEU A 35 4.86 18.86 2.22
C LEU A 35 4.01 18.22 3.31
N MET A 36 4.14 16.91 3.51
CA MET A 36 3.37 16.16 4.51
C MET A 36 3.76 16.52 5.94
N ASN A 37 4.99 16.94 6.18
CA ASN A 37 5.43 17.40 7.50
C ASN A 37 4.82 18.76 7.90
N ASN A 38 4.20 19.48 6.97
CA ASN A 38 3.51 20.72 7.26
C ASN A 38 2.00 20.47 7.48
N ALA A 39 1.59 20.37 8.74
CA ALA A 39 0.20 20.09 9.11
C ALA A 39 -0.82 21.09 8.53
N GLY A 40 -0.42 22.36 8.36
CA GLY A 40 -1.24 23.40 7.75
C GLY A 40 -1.52 23.10 6.26
N LEU A 41 -0.47 22.78 5.50
CA LEU A 41 -0.60 22.40 4.09
C LEU A 41 -1.43 21.13 3.91
N VAL A 42 -1.21 20.13 4.76
CA VAL A 42 -2.01 18.88 4.74
C VAL A 42 -3.49 19.16 5.01
N LYS A 43 -3.81 19.98 6.01
CA LYS A 43 -5.20 20.35 6.34
C LYS A 43 -5.88 21.09 5.18
N VAL A 44 -5.20 22.05 4.58
CA VAL A 44 -5.72 22.81 3.42
C VAL A 44 -5.88 21.87 2.22
N GLY A 45 -4.87 21.10 1.86
CA GLY A 45 -4.90 20.16 0.75
C GLY A 45 -6.02 19.13 0.87
N THR A 46 -6.19 18.53 2.05
CA THR A 46 -7.26 17.56 2.32
C THR A 46 -8.65 18.21 2.23
N SER A 47 -8.79 19.46 2.72
CA SER A 47 -10.05 20.19 2.61
C SER A 47 -10.41 20.50 1.15
N LEU A 48 -9.44 20.96 0.36
CA LEU A 48 -9.62 21.21 -1.07
C LEU A 48 -9.95 19.92 -1.84
N ALA A 49 -9.24 18.83 -1.57
CA ALA A 49 -9.50 17.54 -2.20
C ALA A 49 -10.93 17.04 -1.90
N ARG A 50 -11.39 17.14 -0.66
CA ARG A 50 -12.78 16.78 -0.29
C ARG A 50 -13.81 17.63 -1.03
N LYS A 51 -13.59 18.94 -1.15
CA LYS A 51 -14.49 19.83 -1.89
C LYS A 51 -14.49 19.48 -3.38
N ALA A 52 -13.32 19.25 -3.95
CA ALA A 52 -13.19 18.87 -5.36
C ALA A 52 -13.93 17.56 -5.68
N VAL A 53 -13.80 16.52 -4.83
CA VAL A 53 -14.57 15.28 -4.97
C VAL A 53 -16.08 15.56 -4.87
N LYS A 54 -16.51 16.36 -3.88
CA LYS A 54 -17.92 16.71 -3.70
C LYS A 54 -18.52 17.45 -4.93
N TRP A 55 -17.69 18.22 -5.62
CA TRP A 55 -18.09 18.96 -6.84
C TRP A 55 -17.90 18.14 -8.12
N GLY A 56 -17.49 16.87 -8.02
CA GLY A 56 -17.27 16.02 -9.19
C GLY A 56 -16.05 16.40 -10.03
N LEU A 57 -15.11 17.18 -9.49
CA LEU A 57 -13.92 17.58 -10.24
C LEU A 57 -12.96 16.39 -10.42
N PRO A 58 -12.35 16.22 -11.60
CA PRO A 58 -11.46 15.08 -11.91
C PRO A 58 -10.07 15.26 -11.28
N ILE A 59 -9.98 15.06 -9.96
CA ILE A 59 -8.70 15.18 -9.21
C ILE A 59 -7.84 13.92 -9.27
N THR A 60 -8.36 12.83 -9.84
CA THR A 60 -7.70 11.53 -9.89
C THR A 60 -6.28 11.62 -10.45
N TRP A 61 -6.09 12.42 -11.50
CA TRP A 61 -4.77 12.61 -12.08
C TRP A 61 -3.79 13.25 -11.08
N ALA A 62 -4.19 14.29 -10.38
CA ALA A 62 -3.34 14.97 -9.39
C ALA A 62 -2.97 14.04 -8.23
N VAL A 63 -3.94 13.28 -7.71
CA VAL A 63 -3.70 12.27 -6.67
C VAL A 63 -2.74 11.19 -7.16
N ARG A 64 -2.93 10.71 -8.41
CA ARG A 64 -2.09 9.67 -9.01
C ARG A 64 -0.63 10.11 -9.18
N GLN A 65 -0.40 11.37 -9.57
CA GLN A 65 0.94 11.94 -9.75
C GLN A 65 1.64 12.36 -8.46
N THR A 66 0.93 12.37 -7.35
CA THR A 66 1.46 12.80 -6.04
C THR A 66 1.45 11.68 -5.01
N VAL A 67 0.45 11.67 -4.16
CA VAL A 67 0.36 10.73 -3.02
C VAL A 67 0.36 9.27 -3.48
N PHE A 68 -0.42 8.96 -4.53
CA PHE A 68 -0.50 7.60 -5.05
C PHE A 68 0.86 7.10 -5.59
N ARG A 69 1.56 7.94 -6.38
CA ARG A 69 2.90 7.61 -6.86
C ARG A 69 3.88 7.29 -5.73
N GLN A 70 3.78 7.99 -4.60
CA GLN A 70 4.68 7.79 -3.46
C GLN A 70 4.36 6.51 -2.67
N PHE A 71 3.07 6.21 -2.46
CA PHE A 71 2.67 5.21 -1.47
C PHE A 71 2.01 3.96 -2.04
N CYS A 72 1.61 3.95 -3.31
CA CYS A 72 0.91 2.82 -3.91
C CYS A 72 1.74 2.12 -4.98
N GLY A 73 1.66 0.80 -5.01
CA GLY A 73 2.33 -0.03 -6.01
C GLY A 73 1.76 0.11 -7.41
N GLY A 74 0.45 0.24 -7.52
CA GLY A 74 -0.29 0.38 -8.79
C GLY A 74 -1.80 0.41 -8.55
N VAL A 75 -2.58 0.83 -9.53
CA VAL A 75 -4.05 0.78 -9.51
C VAL A 75 -4.53 -0.63 -9.84
N THR A 76 -3.76 -1.34 -10.66
CA THR A 76 -4.05 -2.72 -11.08
C THR A 76 -2.92 -3.64 -10.67
N ILE A 77 -3.20 -4.95 -10.62
CA ILE A 77 -2.18 -5.97 -10.37
C ILE A 77 -1.05 -5.86 -11.41
N ASP A 78 -1.39 -5.63 -12.69
CA ASP A 78 -0.38 -5.54 -13.75
C ASP A 78 0.54 -4.31 -13.61
N GLU A 79 0.02 -3.17 -13.13
CA GLU A 79 0.86 -2.01 -12.78
C GLU A 79 1.79 -2.35 -11.60
N SER A 80 1.27 -3.01 -10.58
CA SER A 80 2.04 -3.44 -9.40
C SER A 80 3.13 -4.44 -9.79
N MET A 81 2.85 -5.35 -10.72
CA MET A 81 3.83 -6.33 -11.20
C MET A 81 5.07 -5.68 -11.82
N LYS A 82 4.92 -4.57 -12.57
CA LYS A 82 6.06 -3.84 -13.12
C LYS A 82 6.96 -3.26 -12.01
N ARG A 83 6.34 -2.77 -10.94
CA ARG A 83 7.07 -2.23 -9.79
C ARG A 83 7.77 -3.32 -8.99
N ILE A 84 7.13 -4.47 -8.83
CA ILE A 84 7.70 -5.64 -8.19
C ILE A 84 8.92 -6.15 -8.97
N GLN A 85 8.82 -6.25 -10.29
CA GLN A 85 9.97 -6.64 -11.13
C GLN A 85 11.15 -5.70 -10.92
N HIS A 86 10.92 -4.39 -10.93
CA HIS A 86 11.98 -3.42 -10.66
C HIS A 86 12.63 -3.62 -9.27
N LEU A 87 11.82 -3.87 -8.23
CA LEU A 87 12.35 -4.14 -6.88
C LEU A 87 13.16 -5.44 -6.83
N GLN A 88 12.73 -6.47 -7.58
CA GLN A 88 13.45 -7.74 -7.70
C GLN A 88 14.86 -7.59 -8.27
N ASP A 89 15.06 -6.67 -9.22
CA ASP A 89 16.37 -6.39 -9.82
C ASP A 89 17.39 -5.94 -8.75
N TYR A 90 16.89 -5.45 -7.62
CA TYR A 90 17.67 -5.05 -6.42
C TYR A 90 17.57 -6.06 -5.26
N GLY A 91 17.05 -7.26 -5.49
CA GLY A 91 16.90 -8.29 -4.45
C GLY A 91 15.81 -8.00 -3.42
N ILE A 92 14.90 -7.07 -3.69
CA ILE A 92 13.83 -6.68 -2.78
C ILE A 92 12.56 -7.46 -3.13
N GLY A 93 12.07 -8.27 -2.18
CA GLY A 93 10.77 -8.93 -2.27
C GLY A 93 9.63 -7.97 -1.96
N ALA A 94 8.44 -8.25 -2.50
CA ALA A 94 7.24 -7.44 -2.30
C ALA A 94 6.05 -8.28 -1.85
N ILE A 95 5.14 -7.67 -1.10
CA ILE A 95 3.86 -8.26 -0.72
C ILE A 95 2.76 -7.45 -1.38
N LEU A 96 1.90 -8.12 -2.13
CA LEU A 96 0.70 -7.50 -2.68
C LEU A 96 -0.36 -7.42 -1.59
N ASP A 97 -0.83 -6.22 -1.31
CA ASP A 97 -1.92 -5.94 -0.38
C ASP A 97 -3.04 -5.16 -1.11
N PHE A 98 -4.25 -5.68 -1.02
CA PHE A 98 -5.44 -5.01 -1.54
C PHE A 98 -6.08 -4.20 -0.41
N ALA A 99 -5.93 -2.88 -0.47
CA ALA A 99 -6.28 -1.99 0.63
C ALA A 99 -7.77 -1.63 0.64
N VAL A 100 -8.61 -2.55 1.09
CA VAL A 100 -10.02 -2.28 1.44
C VAL A 100 -10.18 -2.51 2.95
N GLU A 101 -10.69 -1.51 3.64
CA GLU A 101 -10.92 -1.56 5.08
C GLU A 101 -12.28 -0.93 5.44
N GLY A 102 -12.91 -1.47 6.49
CA GLY A 102 -14.12 -0.87 7.07
C GLY A 102 -15.36 -0.92 6.19
N ALA A 103 -15.41 -1.80 5.21
CA ALA A 103 -16.61 -2.05 4.43
C ALA A 103 -17.74 -2.58 5.34
N GLN A 104 -18.97 -2.21 5.02
CA GLN A 104 -20.18 -2.68 5.73
C GLN A 104 -21.15 -3.40 4.79
N ASP A 105 -20.89 -3.40 3.50
CA ASP A 105 -21.71 -4.00 2.45
C ASP A 105 -21.15 -5.38 2.07
N GLU A 106 -21.99 -6.40 2.11
CA GLU A 106 -21.60 -7.80 1.78
C GLU A 106 -21.12 -7.94 0.33
N ASN A 107 -21.68 -7.15 -0.60
CA ASN A 107 -21.18 -7.15 -1.98
C ASN A 107 -19.73 -6.68 -2.07
N ILE A 108 -19.33 -5.73 -1.22
CA ILE A 108 -17.94 -5.26 -1.15
C ILE A 108 -17.04 -6.36 -0.58
N PHE A 109 -17.52 -7.13 0.40
CA PHE A 109 -16.75 -8.27 0.94
C PHE A 109 -16.51 -9.34 -0.11
N ASP A 110 -17.52 -9.70 -0.91
CA ASP A 110 -17.37 -10.65 -2.00
C ASP A 110 -16.39 -10.15 -3.07
N GLN A 111 -16.52 -8.90 -3.49
CA GLN A 111 -15.57 -8.29 -4.43
C GLN A 111 -14.14 -8.28 -3.88
N THR A 112 -13.98 -7.92 -2.60
CA THR A 112 -12.67 -7.90 -1.93
C THR A 112 -12.07 -9.30 -1.85
N LYS A 113 -12.86 -10.31 -1.49
CA LYS A 113 -12.45 -11.72 -1.47
C LYS A 113 -11.96 -12.15 -2.85
N ASP A 114 -12.73 -11.85 -3.91
CA ASP A 114 -12.38 -12.25 -5.27
C ASP A 114 -11.09 -11.57 -5.74
N GLU A 115 -10.89 -10.29 -5.38
CA GLU A 115 -9.65 -9.57 -5.70
C GLU A 115 -8.45 -10.12 -4.93
N ILE A 116 -8.60 -10.46 -3.65
CA ILE A 116 -7.56 -11.13 -2.85
C ILE A 116 -7.17 -12.47 -3.51
N ILE A 117 -8.15 -13.26 -3.95
CA ILE A 117 -7.89 -14.53 -4.65
C ILE A 117 -7.13 -14.28 -5.95
N ASN A 118 -7.49 -13.25 -6.70
CA ASN A 118 -6.79 -12.85 -7.93
C ASN A 118 -5.33 -12.46 -7.65
N VAL A 119 -5.10 -11.64 -6.62
CA VAL A 119 -3.77 -11.25 -6.15
C VAL A 119 -2.94 -12.49 -5.82
N LEU A 120 -3.47 -13.42 -5.03
CA LEU A 120 -2.78 -14.66 -4.65
C LEU A 120 -2.47 -15.55 -5.86
N ARG A 121 -3.41 -15.70 -6.79
CA ARG A 121 -3.20 -16.48 -8.02
C ARG A 121 -2.11 -15.88 -8.90
N ARG A 122 -2.10 -14.56 -9.04
CA ARG A 122 -1.08 -13.84 -9.84
C ARG A 122 0.29 -13.90 -9.18
N GLY A 123 0.35 -13.81 -7.84
CA GLY A 123 1.61 -13.89 -7.09
C GLY A 123 2.21 -15.28 -6.99
N LYS A 124 1.42 -16.35 -7.11
CA LYS A 124 1.81 -17.73 -6.82
C LYS A 124 3.11 -18.22 -7.50
N ASN A 125 3.38 -17.75 -8.71
CA ASN A 125 4.54 -18.18 -9.50
C ASN A 125 5.49 -17.02 -9.83
N VAL A 126 5.38 -15.92 -9.10
CA VAL A 126 6.24 -14.75 -9.31
C VAL A 126 7.34 -14.77 -8.28
N GLN A 127 8.57 -14.89 -8.76
CA GLN A 127 9.73 -14.71 -7.91
C GLN A 127 9.69 -13.31 -7.29
N GLY A 128 9.93 -13.19 -5.97
CA GLY A 128 9.86 -11.90 -5.27
C GLY A 128 8.51 -11.55 -4.66
N ILE A 129 7.47 -12.40 -4.82
CA ILE A 129 6.23 -12.32 -4.05
C ILE A 129 6.14 -13.54 -3.13
N PRO A 130 6.78 -13.50 -1.94
CA PRO A 130 6.82 -14.67 -1.06
C PRO A 130 5.49 -14.93 -0.35
N PHE A 131 4.68 -13.88 -0.15
CA PHE A 131 3.42 -13.92 0.62
C PHE A 131 2.36 -13.05 -0.03
N GLY A 132 1.08 -13.36 0.25
CA GLY A 132 -0.04 -12.43 0.08
C GLY A 132 -0.48 -11.88 1.44
N SER A 133 -1.01 -10.67 1.44
CA SER A 133 -1.61 -10.04 2.62
C SER A 133 -3.13 -9.98 2.50
N MET A 134 -3.81 -10.14 3.61
CA MET A 134 -5.27 -10.04 3.70
C MET A 134 -5.65 -9.39 5.03
N LYS A 135 -6.56 -8.41 4.97
CA LYS A 135 -7.12 -7.79 6.17
C LYS A 135 -8.52 -8.36 6.43
N MET A 136 -8.74 -8.88 7.61
CA MET A 136 -10.04 -9.47 8.00
C MET A 136 -11.20 -8.46 7.88
N THR A 137 -10.93 -7.17 8.17
CA THR A 137 -11.93 -6.08 8.04
C THR A 137 -12.30 -5.74 6.59
N GLY A 138 -11.57 -6.28 5.61
CA GLY A 138 -11.92 -6.17 4.19
C GLY A 138 -12.91 -7.24 3.71
N ILE A 139 -13.08 -8.33 4.48
CA ILE A 139 -13.93 -9.47 4.13
C ILE A 139 -15.00 -9.80 5.19
N ALA A 140 -15.01 -9.07 6.30
CA ALA A 140 -16.00 -9.24 7.36
C ALA A 140 -16.25 -7.91 8.10
N ARG A 141 -17.45 -7.77 8.61
CA ARG A 141 -17.85 -6.60 9.39
C ARG A 141 -17.05 -6.51 10.68
N PHE A 142 -16.55 -5.31 10.98
CA PHE A 142 -15.73 -5.06 12.17
C PHE A 142 -16.49 -5.36 13.48
N ASP A 143 -17.79 -5.01 13.57
CA ASP A 143 -18.61 -5.26 14.74
C ASP A 143 -18.78 -6.77 15.03
N LEU A 144 -18.89 -7.60 13.99
CA LEU A 144 -18.94 -9.06 14.15
C LEU A 144 -17.59 -9.61 14.62
N LEU A 145 -16.48 -9.13 14.05
CA LEU A 145 -15.14 -9.52 14.48
C LEU A 145 -14.89 -9.13 15.94
N ALA A 146 -15.37 -7.96 16.37
CA ALA A 146 -15.26 -7.51 17.75
C ALA A 146 -16.06 -8.42 18.70
N LYS A 147 -17.29 -8.82 18.35
CA LYS A 147 -18.11 -9.76 19.13
C LYS A 147 -17.42 -11.13 19.25
N VAL A 148 -16.91 -11.66 18.14
CA VAL A 148 -16.16 -12.95 18.16
C VAL A 148 -14.96 -12.87 19.10
N ASN A 149 -14.21 -11.76 19.04
CA ASN A 149 -13.07 -11.55 19.94
C ASN A 149 -13.49 -11.44 21.41
N ALA A 150 -14.64 -10.81 21.67
CA ALA A 150 -15.23 -10.70 23.01
C ALA A 150 -15.90 -12.00 23.50
N LYS A 151 -15.99 -13.03 22.64
CA LYS A 151 -16.72 -14.30 22.88
C LYS A 151 -18.21 -14.09 23.14
N GLU A 152 -18.78 -13.07 22.52
CA GLU A 152 -20.23 -12.79 22.54
C GLU A 152 -20.96 -13.65 21.50
N GLU A 153 -22.24 -13.92 21.76
CA GLU A 153 -23.08 -14.63 20.79
C GLU A 153 -23.34 -13.76 19.55
N LEU A 154 -23.26 -14.37 18.39
CA LEU A 154 -23.59 -13.75 17.11
C LEU A 154 -25.09 -13.96 16.85
N ASN A 155 -25.90 -12.90 17.05
CA ASN A 155 -27.33 -12.88 16.72
C ASN A 155 -27.53 -12.25 15.34
#